data_0b5c898f236a30849be16733463ad4d7
#
_entry.id   0b5c898f236a30849be16733463ad4d7
#
_cell.length_a   1.000
_cell.length_b   1.000
_cell.length_c   1.000
_cell.angle_alpha   90.00
_cell.angle_beta   90.00
_cell.angle_gamma   90.00
#
_symmetry.space_group_name_H-M   'P 1'
#
loop_
_entity.id
_entity.type
_entity.pdbx_description
1 polymer ?
#
loop_
_entity_poly.entity_id
_entity_poly.type
_entity_poly.pdbx_seq_one_letter_code
_entity_poly.pdbx_strand_id
1 'polypeptide(L)'
;MTRRFYSASLFSGLLLAACALAHPAQAQTDLLSDLEKQTADSTKREVVAATFKGTHIINAQSIETPGHGTLAFLIQHRFGTLNSGAYEFFGLDQAVLRLSFEYGLTDRLAVGVGRSSIDKTFDGFLKYKALQQTTGSRAMPVSVTLFASSAITTLKFNTPANTTERSTASRLDYAYQVLIARKFSPSLSLQLMPTLIHRNYVPLDGMQNDVYSIGAGLRQKLTKRIALTADYFYLLPGYAADNYYNALGLGVDIETGGHVFQLHVTNAQGMTEKFFVPQTNGNFFDGDIYFGFTVARNFTVKSQLK
;
A
#
# COMPACT_ATOMS: atom_id res chain seq x y z
N MET A 1 -25.58 -49.85 -57.03
CA MET A 1 -25.26 -49.20 -55.75
C MET A 1 -24.75 -47.81 -56.00
N THR A 2 -25.61 -46.82 -55.99
CA THR A 2 -25.34 -45.43 -56.26
C THR A 2 -25.68 -44.60 -55.01
N ARG A 3 -24.70 -44.08 -54.29
CA ARG A 3 -24.88 -43.08 -53.22
C ARG A 3 -24.58 -41.68 -53.76
N ARG A 4 -25.57 -40.84 -53.69
CA ARG A 4 -25.57 -39.45 -54.13
C ARG A 4 -24.78 -38.57 -53.17
N PHE A 5 -23.85 -37.79 -53.68
CA PHE A 5 -23.23 -36.63 -53.04
C PHE A 5 -24.08 -35.38 -53.31
N TYR A 6 -24.88 -34.95 -52.33
CA TYR A 6 -25.53 -33.62 -52.35
C TYR A 6 -25.58 -33.10 -50.90
N SER A 7 -24.52 -32.46 -50.43
CA SER A 7 -24.61 -31.64 -49.19
C SER A 7 -23.46 -30.64 -49.00
N ALA A 8 -22.56 -30.44 -49.98
CA ALA A 8 -21.43 -29.49 -49.84
C ALA A 8 -21.66 -28.09 -50.38
N SER A 9 -22.71 -27.90 -51.20
CA SER A 9 -22.93 -26.60 -51.90
C SER A 9 -23.82 -25.61 -51.15
N LEU A 10 -24.60 -26.05 -50.14
CA LEU A 10 -25.46 -25.16 -49.37
C LEU A 10 -24.72 -24.44 -48.22
N PHE A 11 -23.63 -24.98 -47.70
CA PHE A 11 -22.85 -24.36 -46.65
C PHE A 11 -21.92 -23.25 -47.15
N SER A 12 -21.44 -23.34 -48.40
CA SER A 12 -20.58 -22.30 -49.00
C SER A 12 -21.34 -21.04 -49.39
N GLY A 13 -22.63 -21.14 -49.69
CA GLY A 13 -23.48 -19.96 -49.99
C GLY A 13 -23.83 -19.13 -48.75
N LEU A 14 -23.96 -19.76 -47.57
CA LEU A 14 -24.30 -19.04 -46.35
C LEU A 14 -23.10 -18.26 -45.76
N LEU A 15 -21.88 -18.73 -45.96
CA LEU A 15 -20.66 -18.05 -45.49
C LEU A 15 -20.34 -16.79 -46.34
N LEU A 16 -20.62 -16.81 -47.64
CA LEU A 16 -20.42 -15.64 -48.51
C LEU A 16 -21.49 -14.53 -48.30
N ALA A 17 -22.71 -14.91 -47.89
CA ALA A 17 -23.76 -13.92 -47.58
C ALA A 17 -23.52 -13.23 -46.24
N ALA A 18 -22.84 -13.88 -45.27
CA ALA A 18 -22.49 -13.27 -43.97
C ALA A 18 -21.35 -12.21 -44.10
N CYS A 19 -20.44 -12.39 -45.05
CA CYS A 19 -19.37 -11.39 -45.31
C CYS A 19 -19.85 -10.12 -46.05
N ALA A 20 -20.98 -10.18 -46.73
CA ALA A 20 -21.51 -9.00 -47.47
C ALA A 20 -22.30 -8.02 -46.59
N LEU A 21 -22.58 -8.37 -45.32
CA LEU A 21 -23.26 -7.49 -44.35
C LEU A 21 -22.33 -6.80 -43.37
N ALA A 22 -21.03 -7.01 -43.49
CA ALA A 22 -20.02 -6.28 -42.71
C ALA A 22 -19.83 -4.88 -43.34
N HIS A 23 -20.74 -3.96 -43.06
CA HIS A 23 -20.50 -2.54 -43.34
C HIS A 23 -19.32 -2.11 -42.42
N PRO A 24 -18.24 -1.54 -42.98
CA PRO A 24 -17.17 -1.02 -42.17
C PRO A 24 -17.75 0.09 -41.28
N ALA A 25 -17.53 -0.07 -39.99
CA ALA A 25 -17.94 0.92 -38.96
C ALA A 25 -17.08 2.21 -39.05
N GLN A 26 -17.09 2.88 -40.17
CA GLN A 26 -16.34 4.14 -40.36
C GLN A 26 -16.92 5.28 -39.53
N ALA A 27 -18.24 5.26 -39.27
CA ALA A 27 -18.91 6.29 -38.48
C ALA A 27 -18.49 6.24 -36.98
N GLN A 28 -18.10 5.07 -36.46
CA GLN A 28 -17.61 4.94 -35.06
C GLN A 28 -16.17 5.43 -34.92
N THR A 29 -15.35 5.28 -35.94
CA THR A 29 -13.95 5.76 -35.91
C THR A 29 -13.90 7.29 -36.00
N ASP A 30 -14.77 7.93 -36.74
CA ASP A 30 -14.86 9.39 -36.78
C ASP A 30 -15.38 9.99 -35.48
N LEU A 31 -16.40 9.38 -34.86
CA LEU A 31 -16.91 9.82 -33.55
C LEU A 31 -15.87 9.64 -32.43
N LEU A 32 -15.14 8.53 -32.46
CA LEU A 32 -14.02 8.32 -31.49
C LEU A 32 -12.89 9.33 -31.73
N SER A 33 -12.52 9.59 -32.97
CA SER A 33 -11.47 10.57 -33.30
C SER A 33 -11.89 12.00 -32.97
N ASP A 34 -13.17 12.33 -33.09
CA ASP A 34 -13.71 13.62 -32.69
C ASP A 34 -13.88 13.76 -31.18
N LEU A 35 -14.23 12.65 -30.47
CA LEU A 35 -14.16 12.60 -29.00
C LEU A 35 -12.71 12.69 -28.51
N GLU A 36 -11.77 11.99 -29.14
CA GLU A 36 -10.35 12.09 -28.83
C GLU A 36 -9.81 13.49 -29.13
N LYS A 37 -10.23 14.17 -30.21
CA LYS A 37 -9.88 15.56 -30.45
C LYS A 37 -10.52 16.54 -29.46
N GLN A 38 -11.76 16.31 -29.03
CA GLN A 38 -12.43 17.10 -28.00
C GLN A 38 -11.82 16.83 -26.59
N THR A 39 -11.38 15.61 -26.32
CA THR A 39 -10.64 15.27 -25.11
C THR A 39 -9.15 15.62 -25.21
N ALA A 40 -8.60 15.72 -26.41
CA ALA A 40 -7.23 16.17 -26.69
C ALA A 40 -7.05 17.70 -26.66
N ASP A 41 -8.04 18.45 -26.19
CA ASP A 41 -7.80 19.82 -25.74
C ASP A 41 -6.99 19.78 -24.42
N SER A 42 -5.74 19.33 -24.60
CA SER A 42 -4.75 19.02 -23.57
C SER A 42 -4.16 20.27 -22.90
N THR A 43 -4.84 21.41 -23.03
CA THR A 43 -4.47 22.64 -22.31
C THR A 43 -4.86 22.55 -20.84
N LYS A 44 -5.80 21.67 -20.47
CA LYS A 44 -6.23 21.50 -19.10
C LYS A 44 -5.33 20.51 -18.35
N ARG A 45 -4.72 20.99 -17.28
CA ARG A 45 -3.95 20.16 -16.37
C ARG A 45 -4.88 19.30 -15.53
N GLU A 46 -4.76 17.96 -15.60
CA GLU A 46 -5.54 17.02 -14.83
C GLU A 46 -4.68 16.29 -13.81
N VAL A 47 -5.15 16.20 -12.57
CA VAL A 47 -4.46 15.46 -11.51
C VAL A 47 -4.74 13.97 -11.68
N VAL A 48 -3.67 13.16 -11.69
CA VAL A 48 -3.77 11.70 -11.72
C VAL A 48 -4.26 11.20 -10.37
N ALA A 49 -5.45 10.60 -10.35
CA ALA A 49 -6.08 10.08 -9.15
C ALA A 49 -5.81 8.59 -8.95
N ALA A 50 -5.93 8.14 -7.68
CA ALA A 50 -5.89 6.73 -7.29
C ALA A 50 -4.65 5.98 -7.79
N THR A 51 -3.47 6.50 -7.47
CA THR A 51 -2.19 5.80 -7.70
C THR A 51 -2.17 4.52 -6.86
N PHE A 52 -2.52 4.63 -5.60
CA PHE A 52 -2.89 3.51 -4.73
C PHE A 52 -4.37 3.65 -4.33
N LYS A 53 -4.95 2.63 -3.69
CA LYS A 53 -6.35 2.70 -3.26
C LYS A 53 -6.48 3.05 -1.79
N GLY A 54 -5.64 2.47 -0.96
CA GLY A 54 -5.57 2.74 0.48
C GLY A 54 -4.44 3.70 0.82
N THR A 55 -4.44 4.18 2.05
CA THR A 55 -3.38 5.00 2.64
C THR A 55 -2.13 4.18 3.00
N HIS A 56 -2.25 2.85 2.97
CA HIS A 56 -1.16 1.87 3.15
C HIS A 56 -1.08 0.93 1.95
N ILE A 57 0.13 0.39 1.68
CA ILE A 57 0.35 -0.71 0.72
C ILE A 57 0.20 -2.02 1.49
N ILE A 58 1.21 -2.50 2.20
CA ILE A 58 1.14 -3.65 3.13
C ILE A 58 1.79 -3.23 4.46
N ASN A 59 3.14 -3.12 4.47
CA ASN A 59 3.90 -2.52 5.55
C ASN A 59 3.96 -1.00 5.37
N ALA A 60 4.18 -0.57 4.13
CA ALA A 60 4.47 0.79 3.74
C ALA A 60 3.27 1.71 3.77
N GLN A 61 3.52 2.99 4.05
CA GLN A 61 2.61 4.06 3.72
C GLN A 61 2.51 4.24 2.21
N SER A 62 1.33 4.55 1.68
CA SER A 62 1.18 5.02 0.30
C SER A 62 1.20 6.56 0.22
N ILE A 63 1.33 7.12 -0.99
CA ILE A 63 1.18 8.57 -1.20
C ILE A 63 -0.23 9.09 -0.92
N GLU A 64 -1.21 8.19 -0.78
CA GLU A 64 -2.60 8.59 -0.62
C GLU A 64 -2.89 9.08 0.80
N THR A 65 -3.80 10.04 0.89
CA THR A 65 -4.34 10.58 2.14
C THR A 65 -5.86 10.53 2.09
N PRO A 66 -6.55 10.43 3.22
CA PRO A 66 -7.98 10.71 3.25
C PRO A 66 -8.26 12.10 2.65
N GLY A 67 -9.35 12.25 1.91
CA GLY A 67 -9.78 13.54 1.38
C GLY A 67 -10.14 14.51 2.53
N HIS A 68 -10.23 15.79 2.21
CA HIS A 68 -10.64 16.82 3.18
C HIS A 68 -11.94 16.44 3.89
N GLY A 69 -11.95 16.52 5.23
CA GLY A 69 -13.11 16.20 6.04
C GLY A 69 -13.46 14.70 6.13
N THR A 70 -12.59 13.83 5.63
CA THR A 70 -12.75 12.37 5.67
C THR A 70 -11.93 11.78 6.80
N LEU A 71 -12.57 10.95 7.62
CA LEU A 71 -11.95 10.12 8.65
C LEU A 71 -11.85 8.68 8.12
N ALA A 72 -10.65 8.16 8.00
CA ALA A 72 -10.40 6.75 7.73
C ALA A 72 -10.14 6.02 9.04
N PHE A 73 -10.86 4.93 9.27
CA PHE A 73 -10.59 3.99 10.37
C PHE A 73 -9.96 2.73 9.77
N LEU A 74 -8.82 2.31 10.34
CA LEU A 74 -8.08 1.14 9.89
C LEU A 74 -7.96 0.14 11.03
N ILE A 75 -8.23 -1.12 10.69
CA ILE A 75 -7.95 -2.30 11.51
C ILE A 75 -6.89 -3.09 10.77
N GLN A 76 -5.69 -3.15 11.33
CA GLN A 76 -4.57 -3.94 10.81
C GLN A 76 -4.32 -5.09 11.75
N HIS A 77 -4.27 -6.30 11.20
CA HIS A 77 -4.11 -7.53 11.96
C HIS A 77 -3.04 -8.41 11.33
N ARG A 78 -2.17 -8.98 12.16
CA ARG A 78 -1.20 -10.01 11.76
C ARG A 78 -1.23 -11.14 12.77
N PHE A 79 -1.23 -12.36 12.24
CA PHE A 79 -1.16 -13.58 13.02
C PHE A 79 0.29 -13.90 13.43
N GLY A 80 0.53 -15.06 13.97
CA GLY A 80 1.89 -15.60 14.17
C GLY A 80 2.48 -16.13 12.87
N THR A 81 3.64 -16.75 12.95
CA THR A 81 4.33 -17.29 11.77
C THR A 81 3.69 -18.58 11.26
N LEU A 82 3.58 -18.71 9.93
CA LEU A 82 3.00 -19.90 9.29
C LEU A 82 3.81 -21.18 9.60
N ASN A 83 5.12 -21.06 9.81
CA ASN A 83 6.01 -22.17 10.12
C ASN A 83 5.96 -22.63 11.60
N SER A 84 5.13 -22.01 12.46
CA SER A 84 4.90 -22.45 13.84
C SER A 84 4.23 -23.83 13.94
N GLY A 85 3.72 -24.34 12.80
CA GLY A 85 3.19 -25.67 12.67
C GLY A 85 1.74 -25.84 13.18
N ALA A 86 1.27 -27.07 13.12
CA ALA A 86 -0.14 -27.39 13.42
C ALA A 86 -0.51 -27.18 14.90
N TYR A 87 0.44 -27.25 15.82
CA TYR A 87 0.19 -27.01 17.25
C TYR A 87 -0.25 -25.57 17.54
N GLU A 88 0.36 -24.59 16.90
CA GLU A 88 -0.01 -23.16 16.98
C GLU A 88 -1.02 -22.77 15.88
N PHE A 89 -1.70 -23.76 15.32
CA PHE A 89 -2.63 -23.61 14.20
C PHE A 89 -2.06 -22.72 13.09
N PHE A 90 -0.80 -23.01 12.70
CA PHE A 90 -0.04 -22.24 11.69
C PHE A 90 0.05 -20.74 12.00
N GLY A 91 0.19 -20.41 13.26
CA GLY A 91 0.30 -19.04 13.76
C GLY A 91 -1.02 -18.35 14.05
N LEU A 92 -2.17 -18.96 13.74
CA LEU A 92 -3.49 -18.33 13.94
C LEU A 92 -3.87 -18.14 15.41
N ASP A 93 -3.22 -18.87 16.35
CA ASP A 93 -3.44 -18.71 17.78
C ASP A 93 -2.80 -17.42 18.34
N GLN A 94 -1.93 -16.77 17.58
CA GLN A 94 -1.27 -15.52 17.95
C GLN A 94 -1.82 -14.37 17.12
N ALA A 95 -1.98 -13.20 17.74
CA ALA A 95 -2.51 -12.03 17.06
C ALA A 95 -1.82 -10.75 17.49
N VAL A 96 -1.43 -9.95 16.51
CA VAL A 96 -0.99 -8.57 16.68
C VAL A 96 -1.99 -7.66 15.99
N LEU A 97 -2.47 -6.67 16.72
CA LEU A 97 -3.48 -5.73 16.26
C LEU A 97 -2.92 -4.31 16.29
N ARG A 98 -3.19 -3.52 15.24
CA ARG A 98 -3.08 -2.07 15.27
C ARG A 98 -4.39 -1.44 14.81
N LEU A 99 -4.93 -0.55 15.63
CA LEU A 99 -6.07 0.31 15.31
C LEU A 99 -5.58 1.72 15.04
N SER A 100 -6.04 2.35 13.97
CA SER A 100 -5.67 3.72 13.67
C SER A 100 -6.81 4.52 13.07
N PHE A 101 -6.74 5.83 13.30
CA PHE A 101 -7.57 6.83 12.68
C PHE A 101 -6.70 7.78 11.89
N GLU A 102 -7.12 8.09 10.67
CA GLU A 102 -6.46 9.04 9.79
C GLU A 102 -7.48 10.09 9.34
N TYR A 103 -7.15 11.35 9.46
CA TYR A 103 -8.07 12.44 9.12
C TYR A 103 -7.46 13.41 8.11
N GLY A 104 -8.19 13.67 7.02
CA GLY A 104 -7.82 14.65 6.02
C GLY A 104 -8.17 16.07 6.49
N LEU A 105 -7.16 16.81 6.96
CA LEU A 105 -7.32 18.21 7.34
C LEU A 105 -7.56 19.09 6.11
N THR A 106 -6.88 18.76 5.02
CA THR A 106 -7.05 19.36 3.69
C THR A 106 -6.91 18.26 2.63
N ASP A 107 -7.08 18.57 1.35
CA ASP A 107 -6.81 17.62 0.26
C ASP A 107 -5.32 17.21 0.16
N ARG A 108 -4.44 17.96 0.82
CA ARG A 108 -2.99 17.72 0.81
C ARG A 108 -2.41 17.32 2.15
N LEU A 109 -3.10 17.61 3.26
CA LEU A 109 -2.59 17.40 4.61
C LEU A 109 -3.49 16.44 5.37
N ALA A 110 -2.92 15.37 5.87
CA ALA A 110 -3.58 14.41 6.75
C ALA A 110 -2.77 14.16 8.01
N VAL A 111 -3.46 13.88 9.09
CA VAL A 111 -2.90 13.44 10.37
C VAL A 111 -3.47 12.08 10.73
N GLY A 112 -2.72 11.30 11.47
CA GLY A 112 -3.21 10.02 11.97
C GLY A 112 -2.69 9.73 13.37
N VAL A 113 -3.43 8.90 14.08
CA VAL A 113 -3.07 8.35 15.38
C VAL A 113 -3.37 6.87 15.39
N GLY A 114 -2.54 6.08 16.04
CA GLY A 114 -2.71 4.64 16.10
C GLY A 114 -2.25 4.04 17.42
N ARG A 115 -2.69 2.81 17.67
CA ARG A 115 -2.22 2.00 18.80
C ARG A 115 -1.99 0.57 18.34
N SER A 116 -0.77 0.09 18.53
CA SER A 116 -0.38 -1.31 18.31
C SER A 116 -0.38 -2.08 19.62
N SER A 117 -0.71 -3.38 19.56
CA SER A 117 -0.53 -4.31 20.69
C SER A 117 0.95 -4.63 20.94
N ILE A 118 1.83 -4.57 19.91
CA ILE A 118 3.28 -4.73 20.08
C ILE A 118 3.80 -3.59 20.96
N ASP A 119 4.49 -3.94 22.03
CA ASP A 119 5.06 -3.04 23.02
C ASP A 119 4.06 -1.99 23.56
N LYS A 120 2.75 -2.24 23.38
CA LYS A 120 1.69 -1.29 23.70
C LYS A 120 1.98 0.10 23.13
N THR A 121 2.45 0.14 21.88
CA THR A 121 2.93 1.35 21.23
C THR A 121 1.76 2.22 20.76
N PHE A 122 1.83 3.51 21.07
CA PHE A 122 1.01 4.54 20.43
C PHE A 122 1.86 5.25 19.38
N ASP A 123 1.26 5.58 18.26
CA ASP A 123 1.90 6.32 17.19
C ASP A 123 1.02 7.47 16.71
N GLY A 124 1.67 8.52 16.22
CA GLY A 124 1.03 9.62 15.54
C GLY A 124 1.85 10.02 14.32
N PHE A 125 1.18 10.48 13.26
CA PHE A 125 1.86 10.86 12.03
C PHE A 125 1.22 12.04 11.31
N LEU A 126 2.01 12.63 10.43
CA LEU A 126 1.64 13.67 9.50
C LEU A 126 2.00 13.24 8.08
N LYS A 127 1.08 13.41 7.12
CA LYS A 127 1.31 13.25 5.68
C LYS A 127 1.01 14.55 4.94
N TYR A 128 1.94 14.98 4.08
CA TYR A 128 1.76 16.16 3.25
C TYR A 128 2.04 15.88 1.78
N LYS A 129 1.04 16.01 0.92
CA LYS A 129 1.18 15.89 -0.54
C LYS A 129 1.86 17.12 -1.10
N ALA A 130 3.19 17.06 -1.27
CA ALA A 130 4.00 18.19 -1.78
C ALA A 130 3.78 18.37 -3.30
N LEU A 131 3.81 17.26 -4.07
CA LEU A 131 3.60 17.25 -5.51
C LEU A 131 2.56 16.20 -5.88
N GLN A 132 1.78 16.47 -6.94
CA GLN A 132 0.81 15.54 -7.50
C GLN A 132 1.12 15.31 -8.97
N GLN A 133 1.13 14.05 -9.38
CA GLN A 133 1.25 13.66 -10.78
C GLN A 133 0.09 14.26 -11.58
N THR A 134 0.40 14.83 -12.73
CA THR A 134 -0.61 15.43 -13.60
C THR A 134 -0.35 15.05 -15.05
N THR A 135 -1.42 15.07 -15.87
CA THR A 135 -1.38 14.96 -17.32
C THR A 135 -1.74 16.31 -17.95
N GLY A 136 -1.60 16.44 -19.27
CA GLY A 136 -1.88 17.66 -20.02
C GLY A 136 -0.71 18.64 -20.05
N SER A 137 -0.98 19.93 -20.20
CA SER A 137 0.06 20.95 -20.27
C SER A 137 0.84 21.08 -18.97
N ARG A 138 2.18 21.15 -19.03
CA ARG A 138 3.10 21.17 -17.88
C ARG A 138 2.89 19.97 -16.94
N ALA A 139 2.79 18.76 -17.54
CA ALA A 139 2.62 17.54 -16.77
C ALA A 139 3.71 17.35 -15.72
N MET A 140 3.29 17.04 -14.49
CA MET A 140 4.18 16.59 -13.41
C MET A 140 4.29 15.06 -13.48
N PRO A 141 5.49 14.49 -13.68
CA PRO A 141 5.64 13.05 -13.94
C PRO A 141 5.42 12.16 -12.72
N VAL A 142 5.52 12.68 -11.50
CA VAL A 142 5.44 11.94 -10.24
C VAL A 142 4.61 12.67 -9.19
N SER A 143 4.09 11.92 -8.23
CA SER A 143 3.58 12.46 -6.97
C SER A 143 4.61 12.32 -5.87
N VAL A 144 4.71 13.30 -4.98
CA VAL A 144 5.58 13.28 -3.80
C VAL A 144 4.77 13.61 -2.57
N THR A 145 4.83 12.73 -1.58
CA THR A 145 4.22 12.92 -0.25
C THR A 145 5.32 12.82 0.81
N LEU A 146 5.37 13.81 1.69
CA LEU A 146 6.23 13.78 2.87
C LEU A 146 5.47 13.12 4.02
N PHE A 147 6.14 12.22 4.72
CA PHE A 147 5.60 11.52 5.89
C PHE A 147 6.55 11.68 7.07
N ALA A 148 6.01 11.99 8.22
CA ALA A 148 6.72 12.00 9.48
C ALA A 148 5.85 11.37 10.57
N SER A 149 6.42 10.47 11.37
CA SER A 149 5.74 9.86 12.50
C SER A 149 6.59 9.87 13.76
N SER A 150 5.90 9.82 14.89
CA SER A 150 6.50 9.57 16.21
C SER A 150 5.74 8.43 16.87
N ALA A 151 6.46 7.53 17.49
CA ALA A 151 5.89 6.39 18.21
C ALA A 151 6.44 6.32 19.63
N ILE A 152 5.58 6.05 20.59
CA ILE A 152 5.95 5.88 22.01
C ILE A 152 5.60 4.47 22.50
N THR A 153 6.61 3.77 23.00
CA THR A 153 6.43 2.48 23.67
C THR A 153 5.95 2.69 25.11
N THR A 154 4.78 2.13 25.43
CA THR A 154 4.21 2.22 26.80
C THR A 154 4.29 0.91 27.57
N LEU A 155 4.96 -0.10 27.03
CA LEU A 155 5.22 -1.36 27.74
C LEU A 155 5.94 -1.07 29.05
N LYS A 156 5.48 -1.67 30.15
CA LYS A 156 6.17 -1.60 31.43
C LYS A 156 7.43 -2.45 31.34
N PHE A 157 8.56 -1.85 31.61
CA PHE A 157 9.82 -2.59 31.75
C PHE A 157 9.95 -3.04 33.21
N ASN A 158 10.23 -4.31 33.42
CA ASN A 158 10.66 -4.80 34.75
C ASN A 158 12.08 -4.30 34.94
N THR A 159 12.22 -3.15 35.59
CA THR A 159 13.52 -2.59 35.98
C THR A 159 13.94 -3.27 37.28
N PRO A 160 15.11 -3.93 37.36
CA PRO A 160 15.63 -4.41 38.62
C PRO A 160 15.72 -3.24 39.61
N ALA A 161 15.54 -3.50 40.91
CA ALA A 161 15.39 -2.50 41.96
C ALA A 161 16.53 -1.45 42.06
N ASN A 162 17.67 -1.68 41.40
CA ASN A 162 18.85 -0.80 41.42
C ASN A 162 19.20 -0.18 40.07
N THR A 163 18.30 -0.22 39.09
CA THR A 163 18.54 0.38 37.77
C THR A 163 17.68 1.63 37.59
N THR A 164 18.24 2.65 36.96
CA THR A 164 17.54 3.90 36.66
C THR A 164 16.37 3.62 35.73
N GLU A 165 15.16 4.09 36.06
CA GLU A 165 14.02 4.03 35.17
C GLU A 165 14.34 4.73 33.85
N ARG A 166 13.94 4.11 32.73
CA ARG A 166 14.11 4.72 31.41
C ARG A 166 13.28 5.98 31.32
N SER A 167 13.91 7.07 30.88
CA SER A 167 13.22 8.34 30.68
C SER A 167 12.12 8.20 29.61
N THR A 168 11.11 9.04 29.65
CA THR A 168 10.05 9.09 28.62
C THR A 168 10.65 9.33 27.23
N ALA A 169 11.71 10.14 27.15
CA ALA A 169 12.40 10.41 25.89
C ALA A 169 12.97 9.11 25.26
N SER A 170 13.53 8.21 26.07
CA SER A 170 14.09 6.93 25.57
C SER A 170 13.04 5.95 25.02
N ARG A 171 11.75 6.24 25.19
CA ARG A 171 10.62 5.45 24.69
C ARG A 171 10.10 5.94 23.33
N LEU A 172 10.63 7.06 22.82
CA LEU A 172 10.22 7.69 21.58
C LEU A 172 11.11 7.26 20.42
N ASP A 173 10.45 6.91 19.32
CA ASP A 173 11.07 6.65 18.03
C ASP A 173 10.40 7.54 16.98
N TYR A 174 11.15 7.90 15.94
CA TYR A 174 10.68 8.77 14.87
C TYR A 174 10.94 8.12 13.51
N ALA A 175 10.04 8.35 12.57
CA ALA A 175 10.23 7.93 11.18
C ALA A 175 9.97 9.10 10.24
N TYR A 176 10.84 9.23 9.25
CA TYR A 176 10.73 10.22 8.18
C TYR A 176 10.83 9.52 6.83
N GLN A 177 9.87 9.78 5.95
CA GLN A 177 9.85 9.18 4.62
C GLN A 177 9.51 10.23 3.55
N VAL A 178 10.13 10.07 2.39
CA VAL A 178 9.72 10.76 1.17
C VAL A 178 9.10 9.72 0.26
N LEU A 179 7.79 9.77 0.08
CA LEU A 179 7.04 8.83 -0.76
C LEU A 179 6.97 9.41 -2.18
N ILE A 180 7.64 8.78 -3.13
CA ILE A 180 7.72 9.21 -4.53
C ILE A 180 7.02 8.16 -5.37
N ALA A 181 5.88 8.48 -5.95
CA ALA A 181 5.09 7.50 -6.70
C ALA A 181 4.75 7.99 -8.10
N ARG A 182 4.57 7.02 -8.98
CA ARG A 182 4.07 7.23 -10.32
C ARG A 182 3.08 6.16 -10.73
N LYS A 183 1.97 6.60 -11.26
CA LYS A 183 1.01 5.74 -11.97
C LYS A 183 1.44 5.70 -13.43
N PHE A 184 2.01 4.56 -13.85
CA PHE A 184 2.54 4.37 -15.21
C PHE A 184 1.44 4.05 -16.22
N SER A 185 0.40 3.36 -15.75
CA SER A 185 -0.77 3.01 -16.55
C SER A 185 -2.03 2.97 -15.64
N PRO A 186 -3.23 2.79 -16.19
CA PRO A 186 -4.44 2.58 -15.39
C PRO A 186 -4.34 1.39 -14.42
N SER A 187 -3.43 0.44 -14.68
CA SER A 187 -3.26 -0.78 -13.88
C SER A 187 -1.98 -0.84 -13.06
N LEU A 188 -0.91 -0.11 -13.44
CA LEU A 188 0.40 -0.21 -12.79
C LEU A 188 0.79 1.08 -12.09
N SER A 189 1.10 0.98 -10.81
CA SER A 189 1.66 2.06 -9.99
C SER A 189 2.88 1.56 -9.22
N LEU A 190 3.92 2.39 -9.16
CA LEU A 190 5.13 2.14 -8.38
C LEU A 190 5.39 3.30 -7.43
N GLN A 191 6.04 3.00 -6.31
CA GLN A 191 6.44 3.97 -5.28
C GLN A 191 7.84 3.65 -4.78
N LEU A 192 8.66 4.68 -4.57
CA LEU A 192 9.95 4.62 -3.86
C LEU A 192 9.82 5.40 -2.56
N MET A 193 10.53 4.93 -1.52
CA MET A 193 10.38 5.44 -0.16
C MET A 193 11.74 5.51 0.55
N PRO A 194 12.60 6.52 0.23
CA PRO A 194 13.73 6.84 1.11
C PRO A 194 13.22 7.07 2.53
N THR A 195 13.79 6.35 3.49
CA THR A 195 13.31 6.26 4.87
C THR A 195 14.46 6.46 5.85
N LEU A 196 14.23 7.28 6.86
CA LEU A 196 15.07 7.44 8.05
C LEU A 196 14.24 7.08 9.28
N ILE A 197 14.74 6.16 10.11
CA ILE A 197 14.21 5.88 11.43
C ILE A 197 15.21 6.36 12.46
N HIS A 198 14.78 7.22 13.39
CA HIS A 198 15.56 7.64 14.55
C HIS A 198 14.99 6.99 15.81
N ARG A 199 15.83 6.28 16.55
CA ARG A 199 15.47 5.64 17.82
C ARG A 199 16.24 6.29 18.95
N ASN A 200 15.53 6.83 19.95
CA ASN A 200 16.19 7.43 21.12
C ASN A 200 16.87 6.38 22.01
N TYR A 201 16.48 5.13 21.87
CA TYR A 201 17.08 4.01 22.60
C TYR A 201 17.22 2.78 21.70
N VAL A 202 18.38 2.15 21.76
CA VAL A 202 18.67 0.86 21.13
C VAL A 202 19.11 -0.13 22.20
N PRO A 203 18.51 -1.34 22.24
CA PRO A 203 18.73 -2.28 23.37
C PRO A 203 20.05 -3.03 23.32
N LEU A 204 20.72 -3.10 22.17
CA LEU A 204 21.92 -3.90 21.96
C LEU A 204 23.10 -3.01 21.56
N ASP A 205 24.28 -3.33 22.09
CA ASP A 205 25.52 -2.70 21.66
C ASP A 205 25.76 -2.98 20.16
N GLY A 206 26.20 -1.97 19.44
CA GLY A 206 26.42 -2.04 17.98
C GLY A 206 25.20 -1.69 17.11
N MET A 207 24.00 -1.59 17.68
CA MET A 207 22.84 -1.06 16.96
C MET A 207 22.96 0.46 16.80
N GLN A 208 22.54 0.95 15.63
CA GLN A 208 22.52 2.39 15.34
C GLN A 208 21.19 3.02 15.78
N ASN A 209 21.25 4.23 16.34
CA ASN A 209 20.05 5.03 16.62
C ASN A 209 19.37 5.47 15.32
N ASP A 210 20.16 5.85 14.31
CA ASP A 210 19.67 6.23 13.00
C ASP A 210 19.78 5.06 12.04
N VAL A 211 18.67 4.69 11.41
CA VAL A 211 18.59 3.58 10.44
C VAL A 211 18.08 4.12 9.12
N TYR A 212 18.85 3.94 8.06
CA TYR A 212 18.50 4.35 6.70
C TYR A 212 18.05 3.15 5.87
N SER A 213 16.98 3.34 5.12
CA SER A 213 16.40 2.31 4.26
C SER A 213 15.85 2.93 2.98
N ILE A 214 15.77 2.12 1.93
CA ILE A 214 15.07 2.45 0.70
C ILE A 214 13.93 1.45 0.52
N GLY A 215 12.71 1.94 0.62
CA GLY A 215 11.50 1.16 0.35
C GLY A 215 11.10 1.23 -1.13
N ALA A 216 10.50 0.15 -1.61
CA ALA A 216 9.83 0.08 -2.91
C ALA A 216 8.43 -0.48 -2.73
N GLY A 217 7.44 0.07 -3.44
CA GLY A 217 6.06 -0.36 -3.41
C GLY A 217 5.48 -0.52 -4.81
N LEU A 218 4.62 -1.51 -4.98
CA LEU A 218 3.98 -1.84 -6.25
C LEU A 218 2.49 -2.06 -6.04
N ARG A 219 1.69 -1.61 -7.00
CA ARG A 219 0.30 -1.99 -7.16
C ARG A 219 0.01 -2.31 -8.61
N GLN A 220 -0.43 -3.56 -8.87
CA GLN A 220 -0.86 -4.05 -10.17
C GLN A 220 -2.35 -4.39 -10.11
N LYS A 221 -3.17 -3.60 -10.75
CA LYS A 221 -4.62 -3.85 -10.87
C LYS A 221 -4.87 -4.99 -11.85
N LEU A 222 -5.58 -6.03 -11.42
CA LEU A 222 -5.95 -7.20 -12.23
C LEU A 222 -7.37 -7.06 -12.78
N THR A 223 -8.29 -6.59 -11.95
CA THR A 223 -9.69 -6.39 -12.32
C THR A 223 -10.17 -5.01 -11.83
N LYS A 224 -11.43 -4.68 -12.05
CA LYS A 224 -12.02 -3.44 -11.50
C LYS A 224 -11.97 -3.38 -9.97
N ARG A 225 -11.91 -4.54 -9.28
CA ARG A 225 -12.01 -4.63 -7.81
C ARG A 225 -10.82 -5.31 -7.14
N ILE A 226 -9.91 -5.94 -7.91
CA ILE A 226 -8.80 -6.71 -7.37
C ILE A 226 -7.49 -6.14 -7.90
N ALA A 227 -6.53 -5.92 -7.00
CA ALA A 227 -5.17 -5.54 -7.33
C ALA A 227 -4.17 -6.38 -6.52
N LEU A 228 -3.04 -6.73 -7.13
CA LEU A 228 -1.88 -7.23 -6.41
C LEU A 228 -1.08 -6.06 -5.87
N THR A 229 -0.57 -6.21 -4.65
CA THR A 229 0.30 -5.25 -3.99
C THR A 229 1.55 -5.93 -3.47
N ALA A 230 2.65 -5.20 -3.46
CA ALA A 230 3.90 -5.65 -2.85
C ALA A 230 4.63 -4.44 -2.27
N ASP A 231 5.37 -4.64 -1.19
CA ASP A 231 6.35 -3.69 -0.70
C ASP A 231 7.60 -4.40 -0.18
N TYR A 232 8.73 -3.69 -0.27
CA TYR A 232 10.02 -4.17 0.18
C TYR A 232 10.84 -3.02 0.73
N PHE A 233 11.53 -3.23 1.86
CA PHE A 233 12.42 -2.26 2.48
C PHE A 233 13.82 -2.82 2.57
N TYR A 234 14.73 -2.23 1.81
CA TYR A 234 16.14 -2.54 1.84
C TYR A 234 16.85 -1.66 2.86
N LEU A 235 17.40 -2.27 3.92
CA LEU A 235 18.26 -1.60 4.88
C LEU A 235 19.62 -1.31 4.23
N LEU A 236 20.10 -0.08 4.36
CA LEU A 236 21.43 0.25 3.85
C LEU A 236 22.51 -0.51 4.65
N PRO A 237 23.67 -0.85 4.03
CA PRO A 237 24.74 -1.56 4.71
C PRO A 237 25.22 -0.84 5.98
N GLY A 238 25.44 -1.62 7.06
CA GLY A 238 25.87 -1.10 8.37
C GLY A 238 24.73 -0.71 9.31
N TYR A 239 23.48 -0.75 8.85
CA TYR A 239 22.30 -0.43 9.68
C TYR A 239 21.48 -1.66 10.11
N ALA A 240 21.67 -2.79 9.44
CA ALA A 240 21.11 -4.06 9.87
C ALA A 240 21.91 -4.60 11.07
N ALA A 241 21.25 -4.87 12.18
CA ALA A 241 21.85 -5.68 13.23
C ALA A 241 21.73 -7.17 12.87
N ASP A 242 22.62 -7.99 13.42
CA ASP A 242 22.53 -9.44 13.31
C ASP A 242 21.12 -9.90 13.72
N ASN A 243 20.53 -10.82 12.98
CA ASN A 243 19.17 -11.35 13.18
C ASN A 243 17.99 -10.43 12.74
N TYR A 244 18.24 -9.32 12.05
CA TYR A 244 17.18 -8.55 11.39
C TYR A 244 17.28 -8.64 9.87
N TYR A 245 16.13 -8.73 9.23
CA TYR A 245 15.98 -8.93 7.80
C TYR A 245 15.27 -7.75 7.13
N ASN A 246 15.41 -7.65 5.83
CA ASN A 246 14.64 -6.70 5.04
C ASN A 246 13.16 -7.07 5.04
N ALA A 247 12.29 -6.11 5.31
CA ALA A 247 10.86 -6.33 5.28
C ALA A 247 10.34 -6.51 3.86
N LEU A 248 9.59 -7.60 3.63
CA LEU A 248 8.92 -7.92 2.37
C LEU A 248 7.44 -8.20 2.65
N GLY A 249 6.56 -7.60 1.89
CA GLY A 249 5.12 -7.85 1.92
C GLY A 249 4.59 -8.15 0.53
N LEU A 250 3.68 -9.12 0.43
CA LEU A 250 2.92 -9.48 -0.76
C LEU A 250 1.44 -9.53 -0.41
N GLY A 251 0.57 -8.96 -1.23
CA GLY A 251 -0.84 -8.87 -0.88
C GLY A 251 -1.79 -8.70 -2.05
N VAL A 252 -3.07 -8.75 -1.70
CA VAL A 252 -4.20 -8.56 -2.60
C VAL A 252 -5.13 -7.52 -1.99
N ASP A 253 -5.39 -6.46 -2.72
CA ASP A 253 -6.42 -5.48 -2.40
C ASP A 253 -7.75 -5.89 -3.03
N ILE A 254 -8.82 -5.90 -2.24
CA ILE A 254 -10.19 -6.16 -2.67
C ILE A 254 -11.01 -4.91 -2.40
N GLU A 255 -11.46 -4.24 -3.46
CA GLU A 255 -12.25 -3.02 -3.39
C GLU A 255 -13.73 -3.33 -3.38
N THR A 256 -14.43 -2.95 -2.33
CA THR A 256 -15.89 -2.94 -2.25
C THR A 256 -16.36 -1.50 -2.05
N GLY A 257 -17.57 -1.15 -2.48
CA GLY A 257 -18.05 0.24 -2.64
C GLY A 257 -17.78 1.25 -1.49
N GLY A 258 -17.36 0.84 -0.31
CA GLY A 258 -17.03 1.73 0.81
C GLY A 258 -15.87 1.24 1.67
N HIS A 259 -15.32 0.04 1.37
CA HIS A 259 -14.24 -0.56 2.13
C HIS A 259 -13.12 -1.03 1.19
N VAL A 260 -11.90 -1.01 1.70
CA VAL A 260 -10.75 -1.69 1.11
C VAL A 260 -10.32 -2.79 2.06
N PHE A 261 -10.37 -4.02 1.58
CA PHE A 261 -9.85 -5.20 2.27
C PHE A 261 -8.51 -5.56 1.65
N GLN A 262 -7.49 -5.68 2.47
CA GLN A 262 -6.16 -6.12 2.04
C GLN A 262 -5.83 -7.42 2.75
N LEU A 263 -5.63 -8.49 2.00
CA LEU A 263 -5.07 -9.75 2.50
C LEU A 263 -3.61 -9.81 2.13
N HIS A 264 -2.75 -10.15 3.07
CA HIS A 264 -1.32 -10.11 2.82
C HIS A 264 -0.53 -11.15 3.61
N VAL A 265 0.67 -11.43 3.12
CA VAL A 265 1.72 -12.16 3.80
C VAL A 265 2.96 -11.28 3.88
N THR A 266 3.68 -11.33 4.98
CA THR A 266 4.89 -10.54 5.20
C THR A 266 5.80 -11.22 6.22
N ASN A 267 7.10 -10.96 6.18
CA ASN A 267 8.03 -11.41 7.22
C ASN A 267 8.17 -10.42 8.40
N ALA A 268 7.46 -9.30 8.37
CA ALA A 268 7.43 -8.33 9.45
C ALA A 268 6.15 -8.47 10.27
N GLN A 269 6.24 -8.71 11.57
CA GLN A 269 5.07 -8.75 12.46
C GLN A 269 4.61 -7.35 12.85
N GLY A 270 5.52 -6.40 13.00
CA GLY A 270 5.21 -5.02 13.33
C GLY A 270 4.59 -4.25 12.16
N MET A 271 3.66 -3.33 12.46
CA MET A 271 2.84 -2.61 11.46
C MET A 271 3.15 -1.11 11.41
N THR A 272 4.14 -0.63 12.17
CA THR A 272 4.63 0.75 12.11
C THR A 272 6.09 0.77 11.69
N GLU A 273 6.54 1.88 11.11
CA GLU A 273 7.86 2.09 10.51
C GLU A 273 8.99 1.75 11.50
N LYS A 274 8.80 2.07 12.79
CA LYS A 274 9.77 1.76 13.86
C LYS A 274 10.02 0.26 14.03
N PHE A 275 9.05 -0.58 13.68
CA PHE A 275 9.17 -2.03 13.80
C PHE A 275 9.62 -2.66 12.48
N PHE A 276 8.87 -2.47 11.39
CA PHE A 276 9.14 -3.22 10.18
C PHE A 276 10.40 -2.78 9.42
N VAL A 277 10.90 -1.55 9.63
CA VAL A 277 12.15 -1.12 8.98
C VAL A 277 13.36 -1.68 9.73
N PRO A 278 13.63 -1.35 11.03
CA PRO A 278 14.85 -1.78 11.68
C PRO A 278 14.74 -3.11 12.45
N GLN A 279 13.56 -3.69 12.62
CA GLN A 279 13.32 -4.79 13.57
C GLN A 279 12.50 -5.94 12.96
N THR A 280 12.56 -6.15 11.66
CA THR A 280 11.98 -7.34 11.04
C THR A 280 12.83 -8.55 11.35
N ASN A 281 12.31 -9.45 12.19
CA ASN A 281 13.00 -10.65 12.68
C ASN A 281 12.67 -11.91 11.87
N GLY A 282 11.66 -11.90 11.02
CA GLY A 282 11.32 -13.02 10.17
C GLY A 282 12.19 -13.10 8.91
N ASN A 283 12.73 -14.27 8.61
CA ASN A 283 13.33 -14.55 7.32
C ASN A 283 12.25 -15.10 6.37
N PHE A 284 11.91 -14.34 5.32
CA PHE A 284 10.87 -14.74 4.37
C PHE A 284 11.16 -16.09 3.71
N PHE A 285 12.43 -16.37 3.41
CA PHE A 285 12.86 -17.59 2.72
C PHE A 285 12.95 -18.82 3.64
N ASP A 286 13.01 -18.62 4.96
CA ASP A 286 12.95 -19.70 5.96
C ASP A 286 11.51 -20.01 6.39
N GLY A 287 10.53 -19.30 5.79
CA GLY A 287 9.11 -19.49 6.07
C GLY A 287 8.58 -18.74 7.30
N ASP A 288 9.36 -17.80 7.85
CA ASP A 288 8.90 -16.89 8.90
C ASP A 288 7.94 -15.85 8.35
N ILE A 289 6.79 -16.31 7.91
CA ILE A 289 5.79 -15.54 7.19
C ILE A 289 4.57 -15.35 8.08
N TYR A 290 4.16 -14.11 8.27
CA TYR A 290 2.95 -13.73 8.97
C TYR A 290 1.83 -13.50 7.98
N PHE A 291 0.73 -14.22 8.11
CA PHE A 291 -0.52 -13.87 7.42
C PHE A 291 -1.17 -12.68 8.13
N GLY A 292 -1.80 -11.80 7.38
CA GLY A 292 -2.48 -10.65 7.93
C GLY A 292 -3.55 -10.09 7.01
N PHE A 293 -4.32 -9.17 7.57
CA PHE A 293 -5.29 -8.40 6.81
C PHE A 293 -5.36 -6.96 7.32
N THR A 294 -5.77 -6.06 6.43
CA THR A 294 -6.14 -4.69 6.75
C THR A 294 -7.54 -4.40 6.26
N VAL A 295 -8.37 -3.84 7.12
CA VAL A 295 -9.70 -3.35 6.75
C VAL A 295 -9.70 -1.84 6.95
N ALA A 296 -9.97 -1.09 5.89
CA ALA A 296 -10.09 0.36 5.93
C ALA A 296 -11.52 0.80 5.58
N ARG A 297 -12.06 1.71 6.38
CA ARG A 297 -13.37 2.33 6.14
C ARG A 297 -13.29 3.84 6.28
N ASN A 298 -13.79 4.54 5.28
CA ASN A 298 -13.84 5.99 5.25
C ASN A 298 -15.21 6.50 5.71
N PHE A 299 -15.21 7.55 6.56
CA PHE A 299 -16.38 8.26 7.03
C PHE A 299 -16.26 9.73 6.66
N THR A 300 -17.27 10.31 6.02
CA THR A 300 -17.32 11.75 5.76
C THR A 300 -17.79 12.44 7.04
N VAL A 301 -16.89 13.18 7.70
CA VAL A 301 -17.19 13.91 8.95
C VAL A 301 -17.66 15.32 8.62
N LYS A 302 -17.08 15.94 7.60
CA LYS A 302 -17.47 17.28 7.14
C LYS A 302 -17.81 17.21 5.66
N SER A 303 -19.07 17.42 5.32
CA SER A 303 -19.49 17.54 3.92
C SER A 303 -18.81 18.77 3.31
N GLN A 304 -18.21 18.61 2.13
CA GLN A 304 -17.87 19.78 1.31
C GLN A 304 -19.21 20.36 0.83
N LEU A 305 -19.68 21.39 1.50
CA LEU A 305 -20.75 22.21 0.93
C LEU A 305 -20.17 22.83 -0.36
N LYS A 306 -20.78 22.45 -1.48
CA LYS A 306 -20.53 23.03 -2.80
C LYS A 306 -20.98 24.48 -2.83
#